data_2797ea9079183bbae4cc10d0fe85267f
#
_entry.id   2797ea9079183bbae4cc10d0fe85267f
#
_cell.length_a   1.000
_cell.length_b   1.000
_cell.length_c   1.000
_cell.angle_alpha   90.00
_cell.angle_beta   90.00
_cell.angle_gamma   90.00
#
_symmetry.space_group_name_H-M   'P 1'
#
loop_
_entity.id
_entity.type
_entity.pdbx_description
1 polymer ?
#
loop_
_entity_poly.entity_id
_entity_poly.type
_entity_poly.pdbx_seq_one_letter_code
_entity_poly.pdbx_strand_id
1 'polypeptide(L)'
;MISRSLGPEFGGAIGIMFTLANSIAVSMYIIGFCDSLIDMVLEINTKSNPEGLVEGVTSIITDDKLNDIRIIGCVTLVAILVLAVVGMDWVTRVQIGLLGLLIISQFDFMIGTFLPGEEEKKFGFTGYRYF
;
A
#
# COMPACT_ATOMS: atom_id res chain seq x y z
N MET A 1 -11.61 -2.97 30.25
CA MET A 1 -12.54 -4.00 30.71
C MET A 1 -11.83 -5.29 31.11
N ILE A 2 -10.94 -5.85 30.32
CA ILE A 2 -10.22 -7.11 30.57
C ILE A 2 -9.42 -7.08 31.88
N SER A 3 -8.72 -5.98 32.18
CA SER A 3 -7.95 -5.81 33.42
C SER A 3 -8.82 -5.81 34.71
N ARG A 4 -10.12 -5.50 34.58
CA ARG A 4 -11.07 -5.54 35.71
C ARG A 4 -11.65 -6.92 35.99
N SER A 5 -11.70 -7.79 34.96
CA SER A 5 -12.27 -9.13 35.08
C SER A 5 -11.24 -10.22 35.35
N LEU A 6 -10.02 -10.09 34.77
CA LEU A 6 -8.96 -11.12 34.83
C LEU A 6 -7.73 -10.73 35.66
N GLY A 7 -7.68 -9.50 36.18
CA GLY A 7 -6.55 -8.99 36.94
C GLY A 7 -5.55 -8.16 36.10
N PRO A 8 -4.73 -7.35 36.76
CA PRO A 8 -3.80 -6.41 36.09
C PRO A 8 -2.68 -7.13 35.32
N GLU A 9 -2.27 -8.31 35.77
CA GLU A 9 -1.20 -9.08 35.11
C GLU A 9 -1.59 -9.57 33.72
N PHE A 10 -2.81 -10.12 33.59
CA PHE A 10 -3.35 -10.55 32.29
C PHE A 10 -3.65 -9.37 31.37
N GLY A 11 -4.17 -8.26 31.94
CA GLY A 11 -4.41 -7.04 31.16
C GLY A 11 -3.14 -6.45 30.58
N GLY A 12 -2.03 -6.47 31.33
CA GLY A 12 -0.73 -6.02 30.88
C GLY A 12 -0.13 -6.90 29.76
N ALA A 13 -0.18 -8.21 29.95
CA ALA A 13 0.31 -9.16 28.93
C ALA A 13 -0.43 -9.02 27.59
N ILE A 14 -1.77 -8.96 27.64
CA ILE A 14 -2.60 -8.76 26.43
C ILE A 14 -2.29 -7.40 25.77
N GLY A 15 -2.10 -6.33 26.56
CA GLY A 15 -1.74 -5.01 26.06
C GLY A 15 -0.43 -5.01 25.30
N ILE A 16 0.59 -5.66 25.83
CA ILE A 16 1.90 -5.80 25.16
C ILE A 16 1.78 -6.59 23.86
N MET A 17 1.12 -7.73 23.88
CA MET A 17 0.92 -8.55 22.67
C MET A 17 0.15 -7.78 21.60
N PHE A 18 -0.90 -7.06 21.98
CA PHE A 18 -1.70 -6.26 21.07
C PHE A 18 -0.88 -5.12 20.44
N THR A 19 -0.07 -4.43 21.23
CA THR A 19 0.80 -3.36 20.74
C THR A 19 1.85 -3.89 19.78
N LEU A 20 2.49 -5.02 20.11
CA LEU A 20 3.48 -5.65 19.23
C LEU A 20 2.84 -6.11 17.91
N ALA A 21 1.70 -6.77 17.97
CA ALA A 21 0.99 -7.23 16.76
C ALA A 21 0.62 -6.06 15.84
N ASN A 22 0.08 -4.97 16.41
CA ASN A 22 -0.24 -3.78 15.63
C ASN A 22 0.99 -3.10 15.05
N SER A 23 2.11 -3.02 15.81
CA SER A 23 3.36 -2.42 15.31
C SER A 23 3.92 -3.19 14.12
N ILE A 24 3.88 -4.52 14.17
CA ILE A 24 4.32 -5.36 13.05
C ILE A 24 3.40 -5.18 11.84
N ALA A 25 2.08 -5.15 12.06
CA ALA A 25 1.10 -4.95 10.99
C ALA A 25 1.29 -3.59 10.29
N VAL A 26 1.48 -2.51 11.05
CA VAL A 26 1.74 -1.17 10.48
C VAL A 26 3.02 -1.17 9.66
N SER A 27 4.08 -1.83 10.13
CA SER A 27 5.34 -1.94 9.37
C SER A 27 5.14 -2.65 8.04
N MET A 28 4.37 -3.76 8.01
CA MET A 28 4.04 -4.46 6.77
C MET A 28 3.25 -3.59 5.79
N TYR A 29 2.27 -2.83 6.28
CA TYR A 29 1.48 -1.93 5.43
C TYR A 29 2.33 -0.82 4.82
N ILE A 30 3.24 -0.23 5.60
CA ILE A 30 4.14 0.81 5.11
C ILE A 30 5.08 0.25 4.03
N ILE A 31 5.67 -0.91 4.25
CA ILE A 31 6.55 -1.55 3.27
C ILE A 31 5.80 -1.85 1.97
N GLY A 32 4.61 -2.45 2.06
CA GLY A 32 3.79 -2.75 0.89
C GLY A 32 3.37 -1.50 0.12
N PHE A 33 3.04 -0.43 0.83
CA PHE A 33 2.73 0.87 0.22
C PHE A 33 3.95 1.47 -0.50
N CYS A 34 5.13 1.45 0.14
CA CYS A 34 6.37 1.95 -0.46
C CYS A 34 6.76 1.15 -1.71
N ASP A 35 6.66 -0.17 -1.66
CA ASP A 35 6.96 -1.04 -2.79
C ASP A 35 6.04 -0.75 -3.99
N SER A 36 4.74 -0.65 -3.74
CA SER A 36 3.77 -0.28 -4.77
C SER A 36 4.00 1.12 -5.36
N LEU A 37 4.41 2.10 -4.54
CA LEU A 37 4.75 3.43 -5.03
C LEU A 37 5.99 3.41 -5.93
N ILE A 38 7.03 2.68 -5.53
CA ILE A 38 8.26 2.56 -6.31
C ILE A 38 7.95 1.92 -7.67
N ASP A 39 7.22 0.82 -7.68
CA ASP A 39 6.86 0.12 -8.91
C ASP A 39 6.00 1.00 -9.84
N MET A 40 5.05 1.76 -9.29
CA MET A 40 4.22 2.70 -10.05
C MET A 40 5.08 3.83 -10.69
N VAL A 41 5.99 4.42 -9.94
CA VAL A 41 6.84 5.51 -10.45
C VAL A 41 7.80 4.98 -11.50
N LEU A 42 8.36 3.79 -11.33
CA LEU A 42 9.21 3.15 -12.32
C LEU A 42 8.44 2.86 -13.62
N GLU A 43 7.20 2.38 -13.52
CA GLU A 43 6.36 2.13 -14.69
C GLU A 43 6.04 3.42 -15.45
N ILE A 44 5.69 4.49 -14.75
CA ILE A 44 5.44 5.80 -15.35
C ILE A 44 6.69 6.34 -16.05
N ASN A 45 7.86 6.22 -15.40
CA ASN A 45 9.12 6.70 -15.96
C ASN A 45 9.52 5.90 -17.21
N THR A 46 9.32 4.60 -17.21
CA THR A 46 9.57 3.73 -18.36
C THR A 46 8.66 4.07 -19.55
N LYS A 47 7.38 4.39 -19.29
CA LYS A 47 6.43 4.82 -20.33
C LYS A 47 6.75 6.21 -20.90
N SER A 48 7.30 7.11 -20.07
CA SER A 48 7.62 8.49 -20.50
C SER A 48 8.92 8.58 -21.30
N ASN A 49 9.87 7.67 -21.11
CA ASN A 49 11.16 7.66 -21.78
C ASN A 49 11.51 6.25 -22.31
N PRO A 50 10.92 5.83 -23.44
CA PRO A 50 11.18 4.50 -24.00
C PRO A 50 12.64 4.32 -24.53
N GLU A 51 13.36 5.42 -24.79
CA GLU A 51 14.76 5.40 -25.25
C GLU A 51 15.78 5.49 -24.10
N GLY A 52 15.33 5.77 -22.90
CA GLY A 52 16.17 5.92 -21.71
C GLY A 52 16.22 4.69 -20.82
N LEU A 53 16.00 3.50 -21.37
CA LEU A 53 16.21 2.23 -20.66
C LEU A 53 17.69 2.07 -20.33
N VAL A 54 18.13 2.73 -19.27
CA VAL A 54 19.33 2.32 -18.57
C VAL A 54 18.95 0.99 -17.89
N GLU A 55 19.41 -0.11 -18.48
CA GLU A 55 19.35 -1.43 -17.84
C GLU A 55 19.85 -1.28 -16.41
N GLY A 56 18.96 -1.41 -15.43
CA GLY A 56 19.32 -1.38 -14.01
C GLY A 56 18.71 -0.30 -13.14
N VAL A 57 17.84 0.60 -13.63
CA VAL A 57 17.13 1.53 -12.75
C VAL A 57 15.99 0.78 -12.02
N THR A 58 16.34 0.11 -10.95
CA THR A 58 15.41 -0.52 -10.01
C THR A 58 15.08 0.37 -8.82
N SER A 59 15.59 1.62 -8.82
CA SER A 59 15.52 2.55 -7.68
C SER A 59 15.21 3.98 -8.16
N ILE A 60 14.55 4.75 -7.33
CA ILE A 60 14.07 6.11 -7.63
C ILE A 60 15.03 7.18 -7.11
N ILE A 61 15.58 6.99 -5.92
CA ILE A 61 16.32 8.00 -5.17
C ILE A 61 17.79 7.54 -4.96
N THR A 62 17.98 6.26 -4.70
CA THR A 62 19.29 5.68 -4.36
C THR A 62 19.52 4.46 -5.23
N ASP A 63 20.78 4.07 -5.47
CA ASP A 63 21.14 2.88 -6.26
C ASP A 63 20.58 1.55 -5.71
N ASP A 64 20.05 1.55 -4.47
CA ASP A 64 19.48 0.37 -3.82
C ASP A 64 17.97 0.54 -3.55
N LYS A 65 17.13 -0.33 -4.10
CA LYS A 65 15.68 -0.39 -3.83
C LYS A 65 15.36 -0.44 -2.33
N LEU A 66 16.17 -1.11 -1.54
CA LEU A 66 15.98 -1.21 -0.09
C LEU A 66 16.16 0.14 0.64
N ASN A 67 17.08 0.97 0.19
CA ASN A 67 17.28 2.29 0.76
C ASN A 67 16.14 3.23 0.40
N ASP A 68 15.62 3.14 -0.82
CA ASP A 68 14.45 3.89 -1.26
C ASP A 68 13.22 3.55 -0.43
N ILE A 69 12.96 2.27 -0.17
CA ILE A 69 11.87 1.82 0.70
C ILE A 69 12.02 2.40 2.11
N ARG A 70 13.24 2.46 2.64
CA ARG A 70 13.50 3.03 3.97
C ARG A 70 13.23 4.53 4.03
N ILE A 71 13.70 5.28 3.03
CA ILE A 71 13.51 6.73 2.97
C ILE A 71 12.03 7.06 2.81
N ILE A 72 11.35 6.47 1.84
CA ILE A 72 9.92 6.67 1.58
C ILE A 72 9.10 6.20 2.79
N GLY A 73 9.46 5.07 3.40
CA GLY A 73 8.82 4.55 4.59
C GLY A 73 8.92 5.47 5.80
N CYS A 74 10.09 6.06 6.04
CA CYS A 74 10.28 7.06 7.09
C CYS A 74 9.43 8.31 6.86
N VAL A 75 9.41 8.83 5.63
CA VAL A 75 8.59 10.00 5.26
C VAL A 75 7.09 9.68 5.45
N THR A 76 6.66 8.53 5.00
CA THR A 76 5.26 8.07 5.15
C THR A 76 4.88 7.93 6.63
N LEU A 77 5.77 7.39 7.45
CA LEU A 77 5.53 7.22 8.89
C LEU A 77 5.38 8.57 9.58
N VAL A 78 6.24 9.55 9.25
CA VAL A 78 6.14 10.91 9.77
C VAL A 78 4.84 11.58 9.30
N ALA A 79 4.44 11.40 8.04
CA ALA A 79 3.18 11.94 7.53
C ALA A 79 1.96 11.35 8.27
N ILE A 80 1.95 10.04 8.52
CA ILE A 80 0.89 9.39 9.30
C ILE A 80 0.88 9.90 10.75
N LEU A 81 2.06 10.09 11.36
CA LEU A 81 2.17 10.62 12.70
C LEU A 81 1.60 12.05 12.80
N VAL A 82 1.93 12.92 11.84
CA VAL A 82 1.38 14.27 11.75
C VAL A 82 -0.15 14.24 11.60
N LEU A 83 -0.67 13.39 10.73
CA LEU A 83 -2.11 13.18 10.57
C LEU A 83 -2.78 12.72 11.87
N ALA A 84 -2.15 11.83 12.61
CA ALA A 84 -2.66 11.34 13.88
C ALA A 84 -2.70 12.44 14.96
N VAL A 85 -1.72 13.34 14.96
CA VAL A 85 -1.63 14.48 15.91
C VAL A 85 -2.65 15.58 15.56
N VAL A 86 -2.91 15.83 14.27
CA VAL A 86 -3.87 16.85 13.80
C VAL A 86 -5.31 16.55 14.22
N GLY A 87 -5.62 15.29 14.48
CA GLY A 87 -6.88 14.88 15.09
C GLY A 87 -7.69 13.90 14.25
N MET A 88 -8.58 13.19 14.95
CA MET A 88 -9.43 12.11 14.40
C MET A 88 -10.35 12.57 13.26
N ASP A 89 -10.82 13.82 13.28
CA ASP A 89 -11.75 14.33 12.27
C ASP A 89 -11.10 14.42 10.87
N TRP A 90 -9.84 14.80 10.80
CA TRP A 90 -9.07 14.84 9.57
C TRP A 90 -8.79 13.42 9.03
N VAL A 91 -8.39 12.52 9.91
CA VAL A 91 -8.16 11.11 9.57
C VAL A 91 -9.41 10.48 8.97
N THR A 92 -10.58 10.73 9.57
CA THR A 92 -11.87 10.22 9.06
C THR A 92 -12.19 10.75 7.67
N ARG A 93 -11.95 12.03 7.40
CA ARG A 93 -12.18 12.63 6.06
C ARG A 93 -11.27 12.02 4.99
N VAL A 94 -9.98 11.86 5.30
CA VAL A 94 -9.01 11.19 4.41
C VAL A 94 -9.43 9.74 4.16
N GLN A 95 -9.88 9.04 5.20
CA GLN A 95 -10.31 7.65 5.11
C GLN A 95 -11.55 7.47 4.23
N ILE A 96 -12.52 8.39 4.29
CA ILE A 96 -13.69 8.38 3.39
C ILE A 96 -13.26 8.62 1.94
N GLY A 97 -12.32 9.54 1.70
CA GLY A 97 -11.76 9.77 0.36
C GLY A 97 -11.05 8.54 -0.20
N LEU A 98 -10.22 7.89 0.62
CA LEU A 98 -9.54 6.64 0.24
C LEU A 98 -10.53 5.49 -0.02
N LEU A 99 -11.60 5.39 0.77
CA LEU A 99 -12.66 4.42 0.55
C LEU A 99 -13.33 4.63 -0.82
N GLY A 100 -13.64 5.87 -1.18
CA GLY A 100 -14.21 6.21 -2.48
C GLY A 100 -13.30 5.79 -3.63
N LEU A 101 -12.01 6.09 -3.52
CA LEU A 101 -10.99 5.73 -4.51
C LEU A 101 -10.86 4.18 -4.65
N LEU A 102 -10.92 3.47 -3.53
CA LEU A 102 -10.89 2.00 -3.52
C LEU A 102 -12.12 1.40 -4.23
N ILE A 103 -13.30 1.96 -3.99
CA ILE A 103 -14.54 1.52 -4.65
C ILE A 103 -14.44 1.76 -6.17
N ILE A 104 -13.97 2.92 -6.59
CA ILE A 104 -13.78 3.24 -8.02
C ILE A 104 -12.81 2.26 -8.66
N SER A 105 -11.65 2.01 -8.02
CA SER A 105 -10.67 1.04 -8.50
C SER A 105 -11.23 -0.38 -8.60
N GLN A 106 -12.08 -0.76 -7.66
CA GLN A 106 -12.75 -2.08 -7.68
C GLN A 106 -13.73 -2.21 -8.85
N PHE A 107 -14.48 -1.15 -9.15
CA PHE A 107 -15.36 -1.11 -10.31
C PHE A 107 -14.57 -1.13 -11.62
N ASP A 108 -13.49 -0.37 -11.72
CA ASP A 108 -12.61 -0.34 -12.88
C ASP A 108 -12.04 -1.73 -13.18
N PHE A 109 -11.54 -2.43 -12.16
CA PHE A 109 -11.08 -3.81 -12.27
C PHE A 109 -12.20 -4.75 -12.75
N MET A 110 -13.41 -4.60 -12.22
CA MET A 110 -14.56 -5.41 -12.61
C MET A 110 -14.93 -5.18 -14.08
N ILE A 111 -14.95 -3.94 -14.53
CA ILE A 111 -15.23 -3.57 -15.93
C ILE A 111 -14.11 -4.09 -16.83
N GLY A 112 -12.84 -3.93 -16.44
CA GLY A 112 -11.68 -4.45 -17.18
C GLY A 112 -11.73 -5.96 -17.39
N THR A 113 -12.26 -6.71 -16.42
CA THR A 113 -12.45 -8.16 -16.54
C THR A 113 -13.48 -8.55 -17.60
N PHE A 114 -14.47 -7.70 -17.85
CA PHE A 114 -15.49 -7.92 -18.88
C PHE A 114 -15.09 -7.46 -20.30
N LEU A 115 -14.11 -6.55 -20.40
CA LEU A 115 -13.58 -6.07 -21.69
C LEU A 115 -12.20 -6.73 -21.95
N PRO A 116 -12.15 -7.82 -22.74
CA PRO A 116 -10.88 -8.44 -23.09
C PRO A 116 -10.10 -7.53 -24.05
N GLY A 117 -9.00 -6.95 -23.58
CA GLY A 117 -8.02 -6.25 -24.42
C GLY A 117 -7.24 -7.23 -25.31
N GLU A 118 -6.79 -6.78 -26.49
CA GLU A 118 -6.01 -7.63 -27.41
C GLU A 118 -4.62 -7.99 -26.85
N GLU A 119 -4.06 -7.15 -25.98
CA GLU A 119 -2.77 -7.40 -25.34
C GLU A 119 -2.85 -8.45 -24.24
N GLU A 120 -3.96 -8.55 -23.54
CA GLU A 120 -4.17 -9.50 -22.44
C GLU A 120 -4.27 -10.96 -22.95
N LYS A 121 -4.65 -11.17 -24.21
CA LYS A 121 -4.62 -12.48 -24.86
C LYS A 121 -3.23 -13.08 -24.94
N LYS A 122 -2.19 -12.27 -25.00
CA LYS A 122 -0.78 -12.73 -25.00
C LYS A 122 -0.36 -13.33 -23.67
N PHE A 123 -1.01 -12.94 -22.57
CA PHE A 123 -0.76 -13.44 -21.22
C PHE A 123 -1.69 -14.59 -20.80
N GLY A 124 -2.49 -15.13 -21.75
CA GLY A 124 -3.35 -16.30 -21.51
C GLY A 124 -4.74 -15.97 -20.95
N PHE A 125 -5.11 -14.69 -20.85
CA PHE A 125 -6.46 -14.31 -20.44
C PHE A 125 -7.40 -14.38 -21.64
N THR A 126 -8.24 -15.42 -21.68
CA THR A 126 -9.18 -15.68 -22.81
C THR A 126 -10.58 -15.06 -22.63
N GLY A 127 -10.84 -14.40 -21.48
CA GLY A 127 -12.16 -13.84 -21.17
C GLY A 127 -13.27 -14.90 -21.10
N TYR A 128 -14.46 -14.49 -20.67
CA TYR A 128 -15.63 -15.39 -20.56
C TYR A 128 -16.23 -15.87 -21.89
N ARG A 129 -15.62 -15.57 -23.03
CA ARG A 129 -16.19 -15.80 -24.37
C ARG A 129 -15.90 -17.20 -24.94
N TYR A 130 -15.27 -18.07 -24.21
CA TYR A 130 -14.89 -19.42 -24.66
C TYR A 130 -15.45 -20.55 -23.76
N PHE A 131 -16.65 -20.34 -23.22
CA PHE A 131 -17.46 -21.44 -22.69
C PHE A 131 -18.76 -21.54 -23.45
#